data_47548ec6a615f379f18c1709fba268c5
#
_entry.id   47548ec6a615f379f18c1709fba268c5
#
_cell.length_a   1.000
_cell.length_b   1.000
_cell.length_c   1.000
_cell.angle_alpha   90.00
_cell.angle_beta   90.00
_cell.angle_gamma   90.00
#
_symmetry.space_group_name_H-M   'P 1'
#
loop_
_entity.id
_entity.type
_entity.pdbx_description
1 polymer ?
#
loop_
_entity_poly.entity_id
_entity_poly.type
_entity_poly.pdbx_seq_one_letter_code
_entity_poly.pdbx_strand_id
1 'polypeptide(L)'
;MGGVLEGVRVLDFGRYIAGPYCATLLAEFGAEVIRVEKRDGSEDRFVAPVGEGGEGALFLQVNRNKKCITLDPMKPEGQEVMRRLVATADVVVANLPPQTLRAMKLDYESLKAIKPDIILTTATAFGGPGPWSDRVGFDGVGQVMSGAVYMTGKGDPPYRAAVNWVDFGTALHCAFGTLAALIERGKSGRGQIVEGALLATALSFTNATLIEQAVISANRVPTGNLGQTAAPADIYRTKDGWVLCQVTGHPLFIRWAKLMGEEDHWLKDPRFTDDLKRGDNGPVISERMARWCAGRTTQEAVDTLGKAMIPAGPVLSPQQALEHPHIRAAGFMQDVDYPGLPKPAPTARAAVRLSETPGEIVSRPPTLGEHTDRVLAELGYDADAIAALRKNGII
;
A
#
# COMPACT_ATOMS: atom_id res chain seq x y z
N MET A 1 20.71 3.72 16.72
CA MET A 1 21.12 2.42 16.19
C MET A 1 20.72 2.43 14.72
N GLY A 2 21.56 1.91 13.83
CA GLY A 2 21.21 1.83 12.39
C GLY A 2 20.02 0.91 12.16
N GLY A 3 19.27 1.15 11.10
CA GLY A 3 18.15 0.28 10.71
C GLY A 3 18.64 -1.09 10.22
N VAL A 4 17.74 -2.09 10.16
CA VAL A 4 18.09 -3.45 9.72
C VAL A 4 18.65 -3.51 8.27
N LEU A 5 18.35 -2.50 7.46
CA LEU A 5 18.84 -2.35 6.08
C LEU A 5 19.96 -1.28 5.95
N GLU A 6 20.60 -0.90 7.07
CA GLU A 6 21.76 0.00 7.00
C GLU A 6 22.82 -0.57 6.07
N GLY A 7 23.36 0.28 5.19
CA GLY A 7 24.33 -0.12 4.16
C GLY A 7 23.70 -0.59 2.84
N VAL A 8 22.40 -0.81 2.78
CA VAL A 8 21.68 -1.10 1.53
C VAL A 8 21.33 0.19 0.81
N ARG A 9 21.76 0.35 -0.45
CA ARG A 9 21.42 1.49 -1.31
C ARG A 9 20.40 1.10 -2.37
N VAL A 10 19.31 1.86 -2.44
CA VAL A 10 18.20 1.65 -3.37
C VAL A 10 18.06 2.86 -4.30
N LEU A 11 17.99 2.63 -5.60
CA LEU A 11 17.61 3.65 -6.59
C LEU A 11 16.13 3.51 -6.91
N ASP A 12 15.35 4.56 -6.67
CA ASP A 12 13.91 4.58 -6.90
C ASP A 12 13.57 5.38 -8.16
N PHE A 13 13.23 4.67 -9.25
CA PHE A 13 12.69 5.22 -10.49
C PHE A 13 11.16 5.06 -10.56
N GLY A 14 10.56 4.68 -9.45
CA GLY A 14 9.13 4.41 -9.37
C GLY A 14 8.28 5.64 -9.66
N ARG A 15 7.01 5.36 -10.03
CA ARG A 15 5.98 6.37 -10.27
C ARG A 15 4.72 6.01 -9.50
N TYR A 16 4.00 7.00 -9.06
CA TYR A 16 2.75 6.91 -8.31
C TYR A 16 2.89 6.17 -6.97
N ILE A 17 2.51 4.88 -6.88
CA ILE A 17 2.40 4.18 -5.60
C ILE A 17 3.29 2.94 -5.54
N ALA A 18 3.08 1.95 -6.42
CA ALA A 18 3.66 0.61 -6.23
C ALA A 18 5.19 0.61 -6.10
N GLY A 19 5.91 1.30 -7.00
CA GLY A 19 7.36 1.45 -6.91
C GLY A 19 7.79 2.34 -5.75
N PRO A 20 7.33 3.62 -5.70
CA PRO A 20 7.73 4.55 -4.65
C PRO A 20 7.45 4.04 -3.23
N TYR A 21 6.30 3.42 -2.98
CA TYR A 21 5.98 2.91 -1.66
C TYR A 21 6.80 1.66 -1.30
N CYS A 22 7.11 0.79 -2.28
CA CYS A 22 8.08 -0.30 -2.08
C CYS A 22 9.43 0.25 -1.58
N ALA A 23 9.97 1.26 -2.26
CA ALA A 23 11.22 1.90 -1.85
C ALA A 23 11.12 2.61 -0.49
N THR A 24 9.97 3.23 -0.17
CA THR A 24 9.72 3.85 1.13
C THR A 24 9.73 2.83 2.27
N LEU A 25 9.14 1.66 2.07
CA LEU A 25 9.16 0.58 3.06
C LEU A 25 10.59 0.12 3.37
N LEU A 26 11.46 0.05 2.37
CA LEU A 26 12.89 -0.25 2.58
C LEU A 26 13.60 0.90 3.31
N ALA A 27 13.28 2.16 2.98
CA ALA A 27 13.83 3.34 3.64
C ALA A 27 13.44 3.44 5.12
N GLU A 28 12.22 3.05 5.49
CA GLU A 28 11.78 3.02 6.89
C GLU A 28 12.62 2.11 7.77
N PHE A 29 13.14 1.04 7.19
CA PHE A 29 14.02 0.09 7.88
C PHE A 29 15.52 0.37 7.67
N GLY A 30 15.87 1.56 7.18
CA GLY A 30 17.26 2.07 7.18
C GLY A 30 18.00 1.97 5.85
N ALA A 31 17.37 1.52 4.75
CA ALA A 31 18.00 1.59 3.44
C ALA A 31 18.18 3.05 3.00
N GLU A 32 19.32 3.36 2.38
CA GLU A 32 19.52 4.63 1.71
C GLU A 32 18.77 4.64 0.38
N VAL A 33 17.71 5.41 0.27
CA VAL A 33 16.90 5.47 -0.97
C VAL A 33 17.13 6.79 -1.70
N ILE A 34 17.55 6.69 -2.97
CA ILE A 34 17.72 7.82 -3.86
C ILE A 34 16.64 7.76 -4.93
N ARG A 35 15.67 8.67 -4.85
CA ARG A 35 14.66 8.86 -5.88
C ARG A 35 15.24 9.64 -7.04
N VAL A 36 15.06 9.13 -8.25
CA VAL A 36 15.51 9.77 -9.50
C VAL A 36 14.30 10.27 -10.26
N GLU A 37 14.23 11.59 -10.45
CA GLU A 37 13.13 12.24 -11.16
C GLU A 37 13.65 12.98 -12.42
N LYS A 38 12.74 13.22 -13.36
CA LYS A 38 13.01 14.16 -14.45
C LYS A 38 13.15 15.58 -13.89
N ARG A 39 13.77 16.49 -14.64
CA ARG A 39 14.10 17.85 -14.19
C ARG A 39 12.92 18.68 -13.70
N ASP A 40 11.75 18.48 -14.30
CA ASP A 40 10.52 19.21 -13.97
C ASP A 40 9.67 18.49 -12.92
N GLY A 41 10.20 17.44 -12.33
CA GLY A 41 9.47 16.56 -11.41
C GLY A 41 8.60 15.54 -12.14
N SER A 42 8.32 14.45 -11.43
CA SER A 42 7.42 13.41 -11.93
C SER A 42 5.97 13.80 -11.67
N GLU A 43 5.05 13.34 -12.50
CA GLU A 43 3.62 13.67 -12.45
C GLU A 43 2.98 13.29 -11.10
N ASP A 44 3.44 12.23 -10.49
CA ASP A 44 2.98 11.74 -9.19
C ASP A 44 3.30 12.69 -8.03
N ARG A 45 4.27 13.62 -8.21
CA ARG A 45 4.58 14.65 -7.23
C ARG A 45 3.38 15.57 -6.94
N PHE A 46 2.52 15.78 -7.91
CA PHE A 46 1.43 16.76 -7.89
C PHE A 46 0.04 16.15 -7.68
N VAL A 47 -0.06 14.86 -7.33
CA VAL A 47 -1.35 14.19 -7.11
C VAL A 47 -1.92 14.59 -5.74
N ALA A 48 -3.16 15.10 -5.73
CA ALA A 48 -3.85 15.67 -4.57
C ALA A 48 -3.07 16.82 -3.92
N PRO A 49 -2.94 17.99 -4.60
CA PRO A 49 -2.13 19.12 -4.13
C PRO A 49 -2.57 19.61 -2.75
N VAL A 50 -1.59 19.86 -1.86
CA VAL A 50 -1.82 20.33 -0.49
C VAL A 50 -0.90 21.51 -0.11
N GLY A 51 0.11 21.81 -0.92
CA GLY A 51 1.07 22.91 -0.73
C GLY A 51 0.94 23.99 -1.82
N GLU A 52 1.48 25.17 -1.54
CA GLU A 52 1.52 26.30 -2.50
C GLU A 52 2.36 25.98 -3.75
N GLY A 53 3.39 25.15 -3.62
CA GLY A 53 4.22 24.64 -4.72
C GLY A 53 3.55 23.54 -5.54
N GLY A 54 2.33 23.11 -5.16
CA GLY A 54 1.56 22.08 -5.85
C GLY A 54 1.90 20.64 -5.41
N GLU A 55 2.78 20.45 -4.44
CA GLU A 55 3.11 19.11 -3.93
C GLU A 55 1.88 18.40 -3.40
N GLY A 56 1.73 17.15 -3.81
CA GLY A 56 0.56 16.33 -3.54
C GLY A 56 0.68 15.49 -2.28
N ALA A 57 -0.45 15.26 -1.62
CA ALA A 57 -0.54 14.40 -0.45
C ALA A 57 -0.02 12.97 -0.74
N LEU A 58 -0.23 12.46 -1.95
CA LEU A 58 0.28 11.15 -2.35
C LEU A 58 1.81 11.13 -2.35
N PHE A 59 2.45 12.16 -2.89
CA PHE A 59 3.90 12.26 -2.88
C PHE A 59 4.45 12.29 -1.44
N LEU A 60 3.82 13.07 -0.57
CA LEU A 60 4.21 13.13 0.85
C LEU A 60 4.08 11.77 1.54
N GLN A 61 3.05 11.02 1.23
CA GLN A 61 2.82 9.69 1.78
C GLN A 61 3.89 8.68 1.39
N VAL A 62 4.32 8.66 0.12
CA VAL A 62 5.12 7.56 -0.43
C VAL A 62 6.59 7.91 -0.71
N ASN A 63 7.11 9.05 -0.18
CA ASN A 63 8.50 9.45 -0.42
C ASN A 63 9.28 9.93 0.82
N ARG A 64 8.76 9.71 2.01
CA ARG A 64 9.52 9.96 3.25
C ARG A 64 10.79 9.13 3.31
N ASN A 65 11.81 9.61 4.03
CA ASN A 65 13.12 8.99 4.19
C ASN A 65 13.94 8.83 2.90
N LYS A 66 13.59 9.54 1.82
CA LYS A 66 14.34 9.47 0.55
C LYS A 66 15.19 10.71 0.33
N LYS A 67 16.29 10.54 -0.38
CA LYS A 67 16.97 11.61 -1.12
C LYS A 67 16.28 11.77 -2.49
N CYS A 68 16.36 12.94 -3.11
CA CYS A 68 15.87 13.16 -4.48
C CYS A 68 16.94 13.83 -5.32
N ILE A 69 17.17 13.29 -6.50
CA ILE A 69 17.99 13.89 -7.55
C ILE A 69 17.17 14.08 -8.82
N THR A 70 17.52 15.08 -9.61
CA THR A 70 17.02 15.23 -10.98
C THR A 70 18.03 14.67 -11.96
N LEU A 71 17.57 13.98 -13.00
CA LEU A 71 18.42 13.39 -14.04
C LEU A 71 17.61 13.14 -15.32
N ASP A 72 18.19 13.49 -16.46
CA ASP A 72 17.72 13.05 -17.78
C ASP A 72 18.56 11.85 -18.27
N PRO A 73 18.10 10.62 -18.07
CA PRO A 73 18.84 9.41 -18.45
C PRO A 73 18.81 9.13 -19.96
N MET A 74 18.09 9.93 -20.75
CA MET A 74 18.00 9.74 -22.20
C MET A 74 19.19 10.38 -22.94
N LYS A 75 19.93 11.28 -22.29
CA LYS A 75 21.11 11.89 -22.83
C LYS A 75 22.39 11.10 -22.48
N PRO A 76 23.45 11.12 -23.34
CA PRO A 76 24.66 10.34 -23.07
C PRO A 76 25.32 10.64 -21.72
N GLU A 77 25.41 11.92 -21.34
CA GLU A 77 25.97 12.33 -20.06
C GLU A 77 25.10 11.86 -18.88
N GLY A 78 23.80 11.88 -19.05
CA GLY A 78 22.86 11.36 -18.05
C GLY A 78 22.96 9.84 -17.89
N GLN A 79 23.24 9.13 -18.97
CA GLN A 79 23.51 7.68 -18.91
C GLN A 79 24.82 7.37 -18.17
N GLU A 80 25.85 8.20 -18.28
CA GLU A 80 27.09 8.01 -17.50
C GLU A 80 26.83 8.27 -16.00
N VAL A 81 26.05 9.29 -15.64
CA VAL A 81 25.61 9.49 -14.24
C VAL A 81 24.84 8.26 -13.75
N MET A 82 23.90 7.78 -14.56
CA MET A 82 23.12 6.56 -14.25
C MET A 82 24.01 5.36 -14.01
N ARG A 83 25.00 5.12 -14.88
CA ARG A 83 25.94 4.01 -14.76
C ARG A 83 26.70 4.08 -13.43
N ARG A 84 27.17 5.26 -13.03
CA ARG A 84 27.87 5.45 -11.75
C ARG A 84 26.93 5.23 -10.56
N LEU A 85 25.68 5.71 -10.63
CA LEU A 85 24.67 5.45 -9.60
C LEU A 85 24.43 3.94 -9.42
N VAL A 86 24.16 3.23 -10.53
CA VAL A 86 23.89 1.78 -10.51
C VAL A 86 25.09 1.01 -9.94
N ALA A 87 26.32 1.40 -10.26
CA ALA A 87 27.52 0.76 -9.72
C ALA A 87 27.61 0.81 -8.17
N THR A 88 26.94 1.76 -7.54
CA THR A 88 26.89 1.91 -6.08
C THR A 88 25.62 1.32 -5.44
N ALA A 89 24.66 0.87 -6.24
CA ALA A 89 23.35 0.44 -5.74
C ALA A 89 23.29 -1.06 -5.47
N ASP A 90 22.46 -1.44 -4.53
CA ASP A 90 22.09 -2.84 -4.24
C ASP A 90 20.80 -3.24 -4.93
N VAL A 91 19.87 -2.29 -5.03
CA VAL A 91 18.54 -2.50 -5.56
C VAL A 91 18.16 -1.34 -6.49
N VAL A 92 17.53 -1.65 -7.60
CA VAL A 92 16.81 -0.69 -8.44
C VAL A 92 15.32 -1.01 -8.35
N VAL A 93 14.49 -0.03 -8.01
CA VAL A 93 13.03 -0.14 -7.99
C VAL A 93 12.45 0.68 -9.14
N ALA A 94 11.68 0.05 -10.04
CA ALA A 94 11.09 0.74 -11.19
C ALA A 94 9.78 0.08 -11.62
N ASN A 95 8.65 0.77 -11.52
CA ASN A 95 7.35 0.33 -12.04
C ASN A 95 7.03 1.03 -13.38
N LEU A 96 7.99 1.00 -14.28
CA LEU A 96 7.90 1.58 -15.62
C LEU A 96 7.62 0.48 -16.67
N PRO A 97 6.98 0.83 -17.80
CA PRO A 97 6.80 -0.13 -18.90
C PRO A 97 8.12 -0.73 -19.36
N PRO A 98 8.15 -2.02 -19.78
CA PRO A 98 9.39 -2.69 -20.19
C PRO A 98 10.16 -1.98 -21.31
N GLN A 99 9.44 -1.33 -22.24
CA GLN A 99 10.07 -0.53 -23.31
C GLN A 99 10.80 0.69 -22.73
N THR A 100 10.22 1.35 -21.75
CA THR A 100 10.84 2.51 -21.06
C THR A 100 12.08 2.07 -20.29
N LEU A 101 12.02 0.93 -19.57
CA LEU A 101 13.18 0.37 -18.89
C LEU A 101 14.34 0.13 -19.85
N ARG A 102 14.08 -0.49 -21.01
CA ARG A 102 15.10 -0.71 -22.05
C ARG A 102 15.66 0.59 -22.60
N ALA A 103 14.81 1.57 -22.90
CA ALA A 103 15.25 2.87 -23.42
C ALA A 103 16.15 3.61 -22.41
N MET A 104 15.87 3.47 -21.12
CA MET A 104 16.65 4.06 -20.02
C MET A 104 17.85 3.19 -19.60
N LYS A 105 18.04 2.02 -20.20
CA LYS A 105 19.03 0.98 -19.76
C LYS A 105 18.86 0.58 -18.29
N LEU A 106 17.63 0.50 -17.84
CA LEU A 106 17.22 0.01 -16.52
C LEU A 106 16.64 -1.41 -16.58
N ASP A 107 16.67 -2.07 -17.73
CA ASP A 107 16.40 -3.51 -17.83
C ASP A 107 17.49 -4.33 -17.12
N TYR A 108 17.14 -5.54 -16.70
CA TYR A 108 18.01 -6.34 -15.85
C TYR A 108 19.37 -6.64 -16.47
N GLU A 109 19.43 -6.93 -17.77
CA GLU A 109 20.69 -7.27 -18.45
C GLU A 109 21.62 -6.04 -18.51
N SER A 110 21.05 -4.85 -18.76
CA SER A 110 21.81 -3.59 -18.72
C SER A 110 22.34 -3.29 -17.32
N LEU A 111 21.52 -3.48 -16.29
CA LEU A 111 21.91 -3.25 -14.89
C LEU A 111 22.98 -4.28 -14.44
N LYS A 112 22.78 -5.55 -14.77
CA LYS A 112 23.68 -6.65 -14.42
C LYS A 112 25.06 -6.50 -15.08
N ALA A 113 25.12 -5.92 -16.28
CA ALA A 113 26.40 -5.62 -16.94
C ALA A 113 27.23 -4.59 -16.18
N ILE A 114 26.58 -3.68 -15.41
CA ILE A 114 27.26 -2.69 -14.56
C ILE A 114 27.59 -3.28 -13.19
N LYS A 115 26.63 -3.98 -12.57
CA LYS A 115 26.74 -4.55 -11.24
C LYS A 115 26.14 -5.98 -11.23
N PRO A 116 26.97 -7.04 -11.28
CA PRO A 116 26.53 -8.42 -11.47
C PRO A 116 25.58 -8.95 -10.40
N ASP A 117 25.64 -8.40 -9.19
CA ASP A 117 24.82 -8.79 -8.03
C ASP A 117 23.62 -7.85 -7.77
N ILE A 118 23.29 -6.99 -8.75
CA ILE A 118 22.18 -6.04 -8.65
C ILE A 118 20.82 -6.77 -8.53
N ILE A 119 19.93 -6.22 -7.73
CA ILE A 119 18.53 -6.66 -7.68
C ILE A 119 17.69 -5.62 -8.41
N LEU A 120 16.87 -6.06 -9.37
CA LEU A 120 15.87 -5.23 -10.02
C LEU A 120 14.49 -5.60 -9.49
N THR A 121 13.84 -4.67 -8.79
CA THR A 121 12.43 -4.82 -8.38
C THR A 121 11.55 -4.01 -9.31
N THR A 122 10.62 -4.69 -9.99
CA THR A 122 9.70 -4.07 -10.93
C THR A 122 8.26 -4.49 -10.66
N ALA A 123 7.32 -3.65 -11.07
CA ALA A 123 5.89 -3.93 -10.98
C ALA A 123 5.19 -3.46 -12.25
N THR A 124 4.33 -4.32 -12.80
CA THR A 124 3.52 -4.05 -13.97
C THR A 124 2.04 -4.25 -13.66
N ALA A 125 1.13 -3.84 -14.56
CA ALA A 125 -0.30 -4.02 -14.33
C ALA A 125 -0.72 -5.49 -14.39
N PHE A 126 -0.24 -6.23 -15.40
CA PHE A 126 -0.75 -7.56 -15.71
C PHE A 126 0.26 -8.69 -15.48
N GLY A 127 1.54 -8.37 -15.26
CA GLY A 127 2.60 -9.38 -15.22
C GLY A 127 2.89 -9.99 -16.59
N GLY A 128 3.72 -11.02 -16.60
CA GLY A 128 4.06 -11.79 -17.81
C GLY A 128 4.40 -13.24 -17.48
N PRO A 129 4.40 -14.13 -18.49
CA PRO A 129 3.92 -13.94 -19.87
C PRO A 129 2.39 -14.02 -19.97
N GLY A 130 1.80 -13.28 -20.91
CA GLY A 130 0.37 -13.33 -21.18
C GLY A 130 -0.05 -12.36 -22.29
N PRO A 131 -1.27 -12.48 -22.81
CA PRO A 131 -1.72 -11.67 -23.95
C PRO A 131 -1.83 -10.16 -23.62
N TRP A 132 -1.76 -9.78 -22.35
CA TRP A 132 -1.87 -8.40 -21.88
C TRP A 132 -0.60 -7.90 -21.19
N SER A 133 0.51 -8.62 -21.29
CA SER A 133 1.78 -8.25 -20.63
C SER A 133 2.28 -6.84 -20.95
N ASP A 134 2.02 -6.36 -22.18
CA ASP A 134 2.46 -5.04 -22.64
C ASP A 134 1.42 -3.93 -22.41
N ARG A 135 0.25 -4.26 -21.83
CA ARG A 135 -0.77 -3.26 -21.53
C ARG A 135 -0.43 -2.46 -20.29
N VAL A 136 -0.83 -1.21 -20.32
CA VAL A 136 -0.72 -0.31 -19.15
C VAL A 136 -1.96 -0.42 -18.26
N GLY A 137 -1.80 -0.16 -16.99
CA GLY A 137 -2.89 -0.13 -16.04
C GLY A 137 -2.45 0.47 -14.70
N PHE A 138 -3.45 0.85 -13.92
CA PHE A 138 -3.31 1.33 -12.56
C PHE A 138 -4.08 0.42 -11.61
N ASP A 139 -4.07 0.71 -10.32
CA ASP A 139 -4.79 0.03 -9.24
C ASP A 139 -6.17 -0.50 -9.65
N GLY A 140 -7.00 0.38 -10.22
CA GLY A 140 -8.38 0.05 -10.60
C GLY A 140 -8.50 -1.14 -11.55
N VAL A 141 -7.49 -1.39 -12.40
CA VAL A 141 -7.49 -2.55 -13.31
C VAL A 141 -7.39 -3.85 -12.51
N GLY A 142 -6.52 -3.90 -11.51
CA GLY A 142 -6.43 -5.04 -10.60
C GLY A 142 -7.74 -5.25 -9.82
N GLN A 143 -8.34 -4.16 -9.32
CA GLN A 143 -9.61 -4.25 -8.60
C GLN A 143 -10.73 -4.85 -9.46
N VAL A 144 -10.90 -4.38 -10.70
CA VAL A 144 -12.03 -4.84 -11.56
C VAL A 144 -11.84 -6.25 -12.09
N MET A 145 -10.61 -6.66 -12.37
CA MET A 145 -10.31 -7.96 -13.00
C MET A 145 -10.18 -9.11 -12.00
N SER A 146 -10.06 -8.82 -10.71
CA SER A 146 -9.93 -9.84 -9.66
C SER A 146 -11.27 -10.36 -9.10
N GLY A 147 -12.40 -9.82 -9.56
CA GLY A 147 -13.71 -10.10 -8.98
C GLY A 147 -14.07 -9.22 -7.78
N ALA A 148 -13.12 -8.46 -7.21
CA ALA A 148 -13.35 -7.61 -6.04
C ALA A 148 -14.46 -6.58 -6.28
N VAL A 149 -14.41 -5.89 -7.40
CA VAL A 149 -15.40 -4.86 -7.76
C VAL A 149 -16.78 -5.46 -8.01
N TYR A 150 -16.85 -6.63 -8.65
CA TYR A 150 -18.11 -7.35 -8.81
C TYR A 150 -18.79 -7.65 -7.48
N MET A 151 -18.01 -8.05 -6.47
CA MET A 151 -18.51 -8.38 -5.13
C MET A 151 -18.79 -7.16 -4.24
N THR A 152 -18.33 -5.97 -4.63
CA THR A 152 -18.46 -4.74 -3.83
C THR A 152 -19.74 -3.97 -4.19
N GLY A 153 -20.46 -3.49 -3.17
CA GLY A 153 -21.69 -2.74 -3.34
C GLY A 153 -22.94 -3.61 -3.40
N LYS A 154 -23.96 -3.18 -4.14
CA LYS A 154 -25.28 -3.84 -4.22
C LYS A 154 -25.63 -4.32 -5.63
N GLY A 155 -24.63 -4.43 -6.50
CA GLY A 155 -24.77 -4.96 -7.88
C GLY A 155 -24.64 -3.89 -8.96
N ASP A 156 -25.63 -3.09 -9.23
CA ASP A 156 -25.63 -2.12 -10.32
C ASP A 156 -25.79 -0.68 -9.79
N PRO A 157 -24.83 0.24 -10.09
CA PRO A 157 -23.53 -0.06 -10.69
C PRO A 157 -22.55 -0.77 -9.73
N PRO A 158 -21.51 -1.45 -10.25
CA PRO A 158 -20.45 -2.00 -9.42
C PRO A 158 -19.57 -0.88 -8.84
N TYR A 159 -19.05 -1.07 -7.63
CA TYR A 159 -18.23 -0.07 -6.93
C TYR A 159 -16.80 -0.56 -6.70
N ARG A 160 -15.81 0.25 -7.05
CA ARG A 160 -14.44 0.03 -6.61
C ARG A 160 -14.17 0.62 -5.23
N ALA A 161 -13.18 0.14 -4.52
CA ALA A 161 -12.71 0.78 -3.31
C ALA A 161 -12.11 2.17 -3.59
N ALA A 162 -12.32 3.11 -2.68
CA ALA A 162 -11.77 4.47 -2.79
C ALA A 162 -10.24 4.48 -2.61
N VAL A 163 -9.70 3.55 -1.81
CA VAL A 163 -8.27 3.41 -1.54
C VAL A 163 -7.63 2.50 -2.58
N ASN A 164 -6.43 2.82 -3.03
CA ASN A 164 -5.65 2.08 -4.02
C ASN A 164 -4.96 0.86 -3.37
N TRP A 165 -5.75 -0.08 -2.85
CA TRP A 165 -5.25 -1.23 -2.09
C TRP A 165 -4.42 -2.21 -2.93
N VAL A 166 -4.64 -2.26 -4.25
CA VAL A 166 -3.87 -3.11 -5.16
C VAL A 166 -2.45 -2.57 -5.32
N ASP A 167 -2.30 -1.25 -5.55
CA ASP A 167 -0.99 -0.62 -5.64
C ASP A 167 -0.19 -0.75 -4.34
N PHE A 168 -0.81 -0.45 -3.20
CA PHE A 168 -0.16 -0.59 -1.89
C PHE A 168 0.17 -2.06 -1.57
N GLY A 169 -0.72 -2.99 -1.89
CA GLY A 169 -0.46 -4.43 -1.74
C GLY A 169 0.68 -4.91 -2.63
N THR A 170 0.76 -4.41 -3.87
CA THR A 170 1.87 -4.74 -4.79
C THR A 170 3.20 -4.19 -4.27
N ALA A 171 3.20 -2.97 -3.73
CA ALA A 171 4.39 -2.41 -3.08
C ALA A 171 4.88 -3.27 -1.92
N LEU A 172 3.97 -3.76 -1.07
CA LEU A 172 4.29 -4.69 0.03
C LEU A 172 4.89 -6.00 -0.48
N HIS A 173 4.28 -6.63 -1.49
CA HIS A 173 4.82 -7.85 -2.11
C HIS A 173 6.18 -7.62 -2.75
N CYS A 174 6.38 -6.50 -3.45
CA CYS A 174 7.67 -6.12 -4.03
C CYS A 174 8.73 -5.88 -2.95
N ALA A 175 8.40 -5.18 -1.86
CA ALA A 175 9.33 -4.99 -0.75
C ALA A 175 9.70 -6.32 -0.08
N PHE A 176 8.71 -7.18 0.19
CA PHE A 176 8.95 -8.54 0.70
C PHE A 176 9.85 -9.37 -0.23
N GLY A 177 9.55 -9.36 -1.54
CA GLY A 177 10.36 -10.04 -2.55
C GLY A 177 11.80 -9.49 -2.62
N THR A 178 11.95 -8.16 -2.48
CA THR A 178 13.27 -7.52 -2.45
C THR A 178 14.08 -7.94 -1.23
N LEU A 179 13.46 -8.03 -0.05
CA LEU A 179 14.12 -8.55 1.15
C LEU A 179 14.54 -10.01 0.98
N ALA A 180 13.68 -10.85 0.39
CA ALA A 180 14.04 -12.24 0.08
C ALA A 180 15.22 -12.32 -0.90
N ALA A 181 15.24 -11.45 -1.92
CA ALA A 181 16.34 -11.39 -2.88
C ALA A 181 17.65 -10.89 -2.24
N LEU A 182 17.60 -9.93 -1.31
CA LEU A 182 18.76 -9.47 -0.54
C LEU A 182 19.32 -10.59 0.35
N ILE A 183 18.45 -11.35 1.02
CA ILE A 183 18.88 -12.51 1.83
C ILE A 183 19.53 -13.58 0.96
N GLU A 184 18.94 -13.90 -0.21
CA GLU A 184 19.51 -14.87 -1.14
C GLU A 184 20.85 -14.38 -1.72
N ARG A 185 20.94 -13.10 -2.07
CA ARG A 185 22.19 -12.49 -2.52
C ARG A 185 23.30 -12.61 -1.48
N GLY A 186 22.98 -12.45 -0.21
CA GLY A 186 23.93 -12.64 0.90
C GLY A 186 24.51 -14.06 0.98
N LYS A 187 23.80 -15.06 0.45
CA LYS A 187 24.25 -16.48 0.41
C LYS A 187 24.95 -16.81 -0.89
N SER A 188 24.37 -16.41 -2.02
CA SER A 188 24.82 -16.84 -3.37
C SER A 188 25.76 -15.84 -4.06
N GLY A 189 25.83 -14.60 -3.57
CA GLY A 189 26.54 -13.50 -4.24
C GLY A 189 25.87 -13.02 -5.54
N ARG A 190 24.65 -13.49 -5.87
CA ARG A 190 23.97 -13.20 -7.14
C ARG A 190 22.73 -12.34 -6.93
N GLY A 191 22.58 -11.33 -7.80
CA GLY A 191 21.35 -10.56 -7.92
C GLY A 191 20.28 -11.31 -8.73
N GLN A 192 19.06 -10.76 -8.75
CA GLN A 192 17.93 -11.30 -9.50
C GLN A 192 16.86 -10.24 -9.77
N ILE A 193 15.87 -10.61 -10.58
CA ILE A 193 14.67 -9.80 -10.78
C ILE A 193 13.63 -10.19 -9.74
N VAL A 194 12.95 -9.18 -9.18
CA VAL A 194 11.74 -9.30 -8.37
C VAL A 194 10.60 -8.67 -9.16
N GLU A 195 9.69 -9.47 -9.64
CA GLU A 195 8.58 -9.01 -10.50
C GLU A 195 7.25 -9.05 -9.73
N GLY A 196 6.65 -7.89 -9.52
CA GLY A 196 5.30 -7.74 -9.02
C GLY A 196 4.31 -7.48 -10.15
N ALA A 197 3.03 -7.81 -9.92
CA ALA A 197 1.94 -7.45 -10.82
C ALA A 197 0.71 -7.04 -10.02
N LEU A 198 0.07 -5.94 -10.45
CA LEU A 198 -1.15 -5.44 -9.81
C LEU A 198 -2.25 -6.51 -9.82
N LEU A 199 -2.48 -7.13 -10.99
CA LEU A 199 -3.48 -8.17 -11.11
C LEU A 199 -3.16 -9.41 -10.26
N ALA A 200 -1.91 -9.85 -10.19
CA ALA A 200 -1.51 -10.99 -9.36
C ALA A 200 -1.73 -10.69 -7.87
N THR A 201 -1.40 -9.48 -7.42
CA THR A 201 -1.69 -9.01 -6.06
C THR A 201 -3.19 -9.05 -5.77
N ALA A 202 -4.01 -8.49 -6.67
CA ALA A 202 -5.46 -8.46 -6.50
C ALA A 202 -6.06 -9.87 -6.44
N LEU A 203 -5.63 -10.78 -7.33
CA LEU A 203 -6.04 -12.18 -7.33
C LEU A 203 -5.61 -12.91 -6.04
N SER A 204 -4.41 -12.63 -5.52
CA SER A 204 -3.96 -13.18 -4.24
C SER A 204 -4.89 -12.79 -3.08
N PHE A 205 -5.36 -11.55 -3.04
CA PHE A 205 -6.24 -11.06 -1.98
C PHE A 205 -7.69 -11.54 -2.13
N THR A 206 -8.15 -11.82 -3.35
CA THR A 206 -9.50 -12.34 -3.62
C THR A 206 -9.56 -13.85 -3.76
N ASN A 207 -8.46 -14.56 -3.57
CA ASN A 207 -8.31 -15.97 -3.92
C ASN A 207 -9.33 -16.89 -3.24
N ALA A 208 -9.73 -16.62 -1.99
CA ALA A 208 -10.73 -17.43 -1.30
C ALA A 208 -12.08 -17.49 -2.05
N THR A 209 -12.54 -16.33 -2.55
CA THR A 209 -13.77 -16.25 -3.37
C THR A 209 -13.64 -16.99 -4.70
N LEU A 210 -12.45 -16.91 -5.32
CA LEU A 210 -12.18 -17.62 -6.58
C LEU A 210 -12.12 -19.14 -6.38
N ILE A 211 -11.54 -19.62 -5.28
CA ILE A 211 -11.53 -21.03 -4.90
C ILE A 211 -12.95 -21.53 -4.70
N GLU A 212 -13.77 -20.80 -3.93
CA GLU A 212 -15.16 -21.16 -3.68
C GLU A 212 -15.95 -21.25 -4.99
N GLN A 213 -15.80 -20.26 -5.88
CA GLN A 213 -16.45 -20.27 -7.19
C GLN A 213 -16.01 -21.47 -8.03
N ALA A 214 -14.71 -21.76 -8.07
CA ALA A 214 -14.18 -22.83 -8.90
C ALA A 214 -14.57 -24.25 -8.39
N VAL A 215 -14.61 -24.43 -7.07
CA VAL A 215 -14.83 -25.76 -6.47
C VAL A 215 -16.30 -26.13 -6.34
N ILE A 216 -17.15 -25.18 -5.94
CA ILE A 216 -18.57 -25.46 -5.65
C ILE A 216 -19.54 -24.59 -6.45
N SER A 217 -19.05 -23.73 -7.33
CA SER A 217 -19.88 -22.83 -8.14
C SER A 217 -20.88 -22.02 -7.30
N ALA A 218 -20.37 -21.40 -6.23
CA ALA A 218 -21.19 -20.71 -5.21
C ALA A 218 -22.02 -19.54 -5.80
N ASN A 219 -21.60 -18.96 -6.92
CA ASN A 219 -22.30 -17.89 -7.66
C ASN A 219 -22.74 -16.75 -6.73
N ARG A 220 -21.85 -16.33 -5.85
CA ARG A 220 -22.13 -15.24 -4.91
C ARG A 220 -22.42 -13.95 -5.64
N VAL A 221 -23.33 -13.18 -5.09
CA VAL A 221 -23.75 -11.87 -5.61
C VAL A 221 -23.36 -10.76 -4.60
N PRO A 222 -23.21 -9.50 -5.01
CA PRO A 222 -22.91 -8.40 -4.11
C PRO A 222 -24.07 -8.14 -3.13
N THR A 223 -23.75 -8.01 -1.85
CA THR A 223 -24.72 -7.86 -0.74
C THR A 223 -24.56 -6.55 0.04
N GLY A 224 -23.80 -5.61 -0.49
CA GLY A 224 -23.44 -4.38 0.24
C GLY A 224 -22.41 -4.69 1.32
N ASN A 225 -22.74 -4.35 2.55
CA ASN A 225 -21.86 -4.60 3.70
C ASN A 225 -22.19 -5.92 4.42
N LEU A 226 -23.28 -6.58 4.04
CA LEU A 226 -23.72 -7.81 4.69
C LEU A 226 -22.75 -8.95 4.39
N GLY A 227 -22.21 -9.56 5.42
CA GLY A 227 -21.36 -10.74 5.32
C GLY A 227 -22.12 -11.94 4.74
N GLN A 228 -21.49 -12.66 3.81
CA GLN A 228 -22.11 -13.80 3.13
C GLN A 228 -21.75 -15.15 3.77
N THR A 229 -20.76 -15.18 4.66
CA THR A 229 -20.24 -16.41 5.27
C THR A 229 -20.32 -16.39 6.80
N ALA A 230 -20.90 -15.35 7.38
CA ALA A 230 -21.11 -15.20 8.83
C ALA A 230 -22.12 -14.08 9.10
N ALA A 231 -22.81 -14.15 10.24
CA ALA A 231 -23.70 -13.07 10.71
C ALA A 231 -23.82 -13.06 12.26
N PRO A 232 -24.05 -11.85 12.86
CA PRO A 232 -24.11 -10.54 12.22
C PRO A 232 -22.72 -10.08 11.73
N ALA A 233 -22.65 -9.63 10.51
CA ALA A 233 -21.45 -9.05 9.91
C ALA A 233 -21.91 -7.98 8.93
N ASP A 234 -22.01 -6.71 9.37
CA ASP A 234 -22.58 -5.61 8.59
C ASP A 234 -22.24 -4.26 9.25
N ILE A 235 -22.59 -3.18 8.56
CA ILE A 235 -22.51 -1.81 9.07
C ILE A 235 -23.93 -1.34 9.44
N TYR A 236 -24.14 -1.02 10.71
CA TYR A 236 -25.42 -0.68 11.29
C TYR A 236 -25.55 0.80 11.62
N ARG A 237 -26.71 1.38 11.34
CA ARG A 237 -27.04 2.75 11.73
C ARG A 237 -27.22 2.84 13.24
N THR A 238 -26.63 3.86 13.84
CA THR A 238 -26.82 4.30 15.24
C THR A 238 -27.55 5.65 15.28
N LYS A 239 -27.77 6.22 16.44
CA LYS A 239 -28.41 7.57 16.59
C LYS A 239 -27.60 8.68 15.90
N ASP A 240 -26.28 8.59 15.91
CA ASP A 240 -25.35 9.66 15.50
C ASP A 240 -24.32 9.26 14.46
N GLY A 241 -24.36 8.02 13.96
CA GLY A 241 -23.39 7.54 12.98
C GLY A 241 -23.62 6.09 12.55
N TRP A 242 -22.53 5.35 12.41
CA TRP A 242 -22.52 3.98 11.94
C TRP A 242 -21.48 3.14 12.71
N VAL A 243 -21.81 1.89 12.96
CA VAL A 243 -20.93 0.91 13.61
C VAL A 243 -20.82 -0.35 12.78
N LEU A 244 -19.59 -0.80 12.52
CA LEU A 244 -19.33 -2.17 12.05
C LEU A 244 -19.46 -3.12 13.24
N CYS A 245 -20.19 -4.22 13.07
CA CYS A 245 -20.14 -5.37 13.96
C CYS A 245 -19.86 -6.62 13.14
N GLN A 246 -18.91 -7.44 13.59
CA GLN A 246 -18.52 -8.65 12.86
C GLN A 246 -18.40 -9.83 13.81
N VAL A 247 -19.30 -10.80 13.64
CA VAL A 247 -19.38 -12.03 14.40
C VAL A 247 -19.07 -13.20 13.47
N THR A 248 -17.91 -13.80 13.68
CA THR A 248 -17.46 -14.99 12.93
C THR A 248 -17.07 -16.07 13.92
N GLY A 249 -17.58 -17.26 13.73
CA GLY A 249 -17.35 -18.39 14.63
C GLY A 249 -18.39 -18.50 15.75
N HIS A 250 -18.68 -19.73 16.11
CA HIS A 250 -19.73 -20.07 17.11
C HIS A 250 -19.51 -19.39 18.48
N PRO A 251 -18.30 -19.26 19.03
CA PRO A 251 -18.10 -18.58 20.32
C PRO A 251 -18.52 -17.12 20.31
N LEU A 252 -18.28 -16.38 19.21
CA LEU A 252 -18.73 -14.99 19.09
C LEU A 252 -20.25 -14.91 18.92
N PHE A 253 -20.84 -15.83 18.19
CA PHE A 253 -22.29 -15.88 18.02
C PHE A 253 -23.02 -16.13 19.37
N ILE A 254 -22.48 -17.00 20.23
CA ILE A 254 -23.02 -17.20 21.60
C ILE A 254 -22.97 -15.87 22.38
N ARG A 255 -21.85 -15.13 22.33
CA ARG A 255 -21.74 -13.84 23.03
C ARG A 255 -22.75 -12.83 22.50
N TRP A 256 -22.94 -12.79 21.18
CA TRP A 256 -23.93 -11.94 20.54
C TRP A 256 -25.36 -12.31 20.95
N ALA A 257 -25.75 -13.59 20.91
CA ALA A 257 -27.06 -14.07 21.32
C ALA A 257 -27.37 -13.71 22.79
N LYS A 258 -26.38 -13.86 23.66
CA LYS A 258 -26.44 -13.45 25.06
C LYS A 258 -26.63 -11.95 25.22
N LEU A 259 -25.86 -11.14 24.46
CA LEU A 259 -25.99 -9.68 24.48
C LEU A 259 -27.35 -9.21 23.98
N MET A 260 -27.97 -9.95 23.05
CA MET A 260 -29.35 -9.69 22.60
C MET A 260 -30.41 -10.10 23.61
N GLY A 261 -30.04 -10.88 24.62
CA GLY A 261 -30.99 -11.41 25.64
C GLY A 261 -31.93 -12.51 25.12
N GLU A 262 -31.58 -13.17 24.03
CA GLU A 262 -32.43 -14.08 23.27
C GLU A 262 -31.68 -15.40 22.96
N GLU A 263 -30.87 -15.91 23.90
CA GLU A 263 -29.96 -17.05 23.68
C GLU A 263 -30.69 -18.28 23.13
N ASP A 264 -31.79 -18.67 23.75
CA ASP A 264 -32.54 -19.86 23.35
C ASP A 264 -33.10 -19.78 21.94
N HIS A 265 -33.51 -18.57 21.52
CA HIS A 265 -34.01 -18.32 20.19
C HIS A 265 -32.89 -18.50 19.13
N TRP A 266 -31.75 -17.88 19.36
CA TRP A 266 -30.68 -17.88 18.37
C TRP A 266 -29.84 -19.15 18.34
N LEU A 267 -29.64 -19.80 19.50
CA LEU A 267 -28.76 -20.95 19.60
C LEU A 267 -29.47 -22.30 19.33
N LYS A 268 -30.81 -22.35 19.47
CA LYS A 268 -31.59 -23.57 19.21
C LYS A 268 -32.19 -23.63 17.81
N ASP A 269 -32.22 -22.55 17.08
CA ASP A 269 -32.75 -22.49 15.72
C ASP A 269 -31.78 -23.18 14.73
N PRO A 270 -32.24 -24.20 13.98
CA PRO A 270 -31.39 -24.93 13.03
C PRO A 270 -30.84 -24.08 11.88
N ARG A 271 -31.40 -22.89 11.64
CA ARG A 271 -30.89 -21.92 10.63
C ARG A 271 -29.59 -21.22 11.04
N PHE A 272 -29.19 -21.32 12.31
CA PHE A 272 -28.06 -20.55 12.85
C PHE A 272 -26.97 -21.44 13.49
N THR A 273 -26.92 -22.72 13.15
CA THR A 273 -26.03 -23.71 13.80
C THR A 273 -24.55 -23.49 13.45
N ASP A 274 -24.27 -22.98 12.28
CA ASP A 274 -22.90 -22.72 11.78
C ASP A 274 -22.84 -21.40 11.03
N ASP A 275 -21.61 -20.96 10.71
CA ASP A 275 -21.40 -19.66 10.10
C ASP A 275 -21.97 -19.55 8.68
N LEU A 276 -21.92 -20.61 7.89
CA LEU A 276 -22.47 -20.60 6.54
C LEU A 276 -23.99 -20.39 6.58
N LYS A 277 -24.69 -21.14 7.40
CA LYS A 277 -26.13 -20.98 7.60
C LYS A 277 -26.50 -19.61 8.16
N ARG A 278 -25.64 -19.04 9.05
CA ARG A 278 -25.84 -17.67 9.55
C ARG A 278 -25.65 -16.66 8.42
N GLY A 279 -24.67 -16.84 7.55
CA GLY A 279 -24.49 -16.03 6.35
C GLY A 279 -25.70 -16.10 5.41
N ASP A 280 -26.18 -17.31 5.11
CA ASP A 280 -27.36 -17.53 4.26
C ASP A 280 -28.65 -16.91 4.84
N ASN A 281 -28.75 -16.86 6.19
CA ASN A 281 -29.86 -16.24 6.92
C ASN A 281 -29.48 -14.86 7.50
N GLY A 282 -28.42 -14.25 6.98
CA GLY A 282 -27.85 -12.98 7.44
C GLY A 282 -28.85 -11.83 7.61
N PRO A 283 -29.80 -11.62 6.68
CA PRO A 283 -30.81 -10.56 6.81
C PRO A 283 -31.59 -10.61 8.12
N VAL A 284 -32.00 -11.80 8.61
CA VAL A 284 -32.77 -11.96 9.85
C VAL A 284 -31.95 -11.55 11.07
N ILE A 285 -30.67 -11.98 11.11
CA ILE A 285 -29.73 -11.66 12.19
C ILE A 285 -29.39 -10.17 12.17
N SER A 286 -29.09 -9.63 10.96
CA SER A 286 -28.76 -8.20 10.78
C SER A 286 -29.92 -7.28 11.15
N GLU A 287 -31.15 -7.64 10.86
CA GLU A 287 -32.32 -6.87 11.28
C GLU A 287 -32.42 -6.75 12.81
N ARG A 288 -32.16 -7.83 13.53
CA ARG A 288 -32.13 -7.81 15.00
C ARG A 288 -31.00 -6.91 15.53
N MET A 289 -29.82 -7.03 14.93
CA MET A 289 -28.68 -6.18 15.29
C MET A 289 -28.93 -4.71 14.96
N ALA A 290 -29.54 -4.41 13.82
CA ALA A 290 -29.90 -3.06 13.42
C ALA A 290 -30.84 -2.39 14.43
N ARG A 291 -31.88 -3.11 14.89
CA ARG A 291 -32.78 -2.62 15.96
C ARG A 291 -32.03 -2.34 17.26
N TRP A 292 -31.06 -3.18 17.61
CA TRP A 292 -30.24 -2.98 18.80
C TRP A 292 -29.35 -1.74 18.68
N CYS A 293 -28.74 -1.50 17.51
CA CYS A 293 -27.88 -0.35 17.23
C CYS A 293 -28.67 0.97 17.16
N ALA A 294 -29.85 0.97 16.56
CA ALA A 294 -30.69 2.18 16.37
C ALA A 294 -31.07 2.87 17.69
N GLY A 295 -31.13 2.12 18.80
CA GLY A 295 -31.41 2.65 20.12
C GLY A 295 -30.22 3.28 20.84
N ARG A 296 -29.00 3.30 20.24
CA ARG A 296 -27.72 3.69 20.88
C ARG A 296 -26.96 4.72 20.08
N THR A 297 -26.11 5.49 20.75
CA THR A 297 -25.06 6.24 20.06
C THR A 297 -23.98 5.28 19.54
N THR A 298 -23.15 5.74 18.61
CA THR A 298 -22.03 4.95 18.06
C THR A 298 -21.10 4.51 19.19
N GLN A 299 -20.75 5.42 20.10
CA GLN A 299 -19.86 5.13 21.23
C GLN A 299 -20.48 4.12 22.18
N GLU A 300 -21.76 4.27 22.57
CA GLU A 300 -22.47 3.30 23.42
C GLU A 300 -22.48 1.89 22.78
N ALA A 301 -22.71 1.81 21.47
CA ALA A 301 -22.71 0.55 20.75
C ALA A 301 -21.32 -0.12 20.74
N VAL A 302 -20.27 0.63 20.39
CA VAL A 302 -18.89 0.14 20.36
C VAL A 302 -18.43 -0.32 21.74
N ASP A 303 -18.67 0.47 22.78
CA ASP A 303 -18.26 0.14 24.15
C ASP A 303 -18.99 -1.10 24.67
N THR A 304 -20.28 -1.24 24.38
CA THR A 304 -21.06 -2.40 24.83
C THR A 304 -20.62 -3.67 24.11
N LEU A 305 -20.39 -3.61 22.79
CA LEU A 305 -19.86 -4.73 22.02
C LEU A 305 -18.45 -5.11 22.46
N GLY A 306 -17.60 -4.11 22.71
CA GLY A 306 -16.24 -4.34 23.21
C GLY A 306 -16.21 -5.03 24.58
N LYS A 307 -17.07 -4.60 25.53
CA LYS A 307 -17.23 -5.28 26.84
C LYS A 307 -17.69 -6.73 26.71
N ALA A 308 -18.53 -7.01 25.71
CA ALA A 308 -18.94 -8.36 25.36
C ALA A 308 -17.90 -9.15 24.56
N MET A 309 -16.74 -8.53 24.28
CA MET A 309 -15.67 -9.10 23.44
C MET A 309 -16.17 -9.48 22.02
N ILE A 310 -17.02 -8.66 21.45
CA ILE A 310 -17.51 -8.76 20.08
C ILE A 310 -16.80 -7.72 19.24
N PRO A 311 -16.14 -8.10 18.12
CA PRO A 311 -15.46 -7.15 17.23
C PRO A 311 -16.42 -6.09 16.68
N ALA A 312 -16.10 -4.84 16.94
CA ALA A 312 -16.86 -3.68 16.48
C ALA A 312 -15.96 -2.45 16.35
N GLY A 313 -16.37 -1.52 15.50
CA GLY A 313 -15.67 -0.24 15.35
C GLY A 313 -16.57 0.82 14.72
N PRO A 314 -16.36 2.11 15.03
CA PRO A 314 -17.10 3.19 14.42
C PRO A 314 -16.66 3.39 12.96
N VAL A 315 -17.57 3.78 12.07
CA VAL A 315 -17.22 4.26 10.74
C VAL A 315 -16.82 5.72 10.86
N LEU A 316 -15.54 6.01 10.67
CA LEU A 316 -14.95 7.33 10.84
C LEU A 316 -14.78 8.05 9.50
N SER A 317 -15.02 9.34 9.47
CA SER A 317 -14.51 10.21 8.41
C SER A 317 -12.99 10.40 8.54
N PRO A 318 -12.28 10.89 7.50
CA PRO A 318 -10.84 11.19 7.61
C PRO A 318 -10.51 12.13 8.77
N GLN A 319 -11.31 13.16 9.02
CA GLN A 319 -11.12 14.08 10.14
C GLN A 319 -11.28 13.38 11.49
N GLN A 320 -12.33 12.57 11.64
CA GLN A 320 -12.55 11.80 12.86
C GLN A 320 -11.43 10.78 13.11
N ALA A 321 -10.89 10.17 12.05
CA ALA A 321 -9.74 9.27 12.19
C ALA A 321 -8.50 9.99 12.71
N LEU A 322 -8.19 11.19 12.19
CA LEU A 322 -7.09 12.03 12.67
C LEU A 322 -7.25 12.46 14.14
N GLU A 323 -8.47 12.63 14.59
CA GLU A 323 -8.81 13.08 15.95
C GLU A 323 -9.03 11.93 16.94
N HIS A 324 -9.13 10.69 16.45
CA HIS A 324 -9.52 9.55 17.27
C HIS A 324 -8.49 9.28 18.39
N PRO A 325 -8.93 9.22 19.67
CA PRO A 325 -8.03 9.12 20.81
C PRO A 325 -7.10 7.92 20.76
N HIS A 326 -7.60 6.76 20.32
CA HIS A 326 -6.78 5.54 20.21
C HIS A 326 -5.71 5.68 19.13
N ILE A 327 -6.04 6.25 17.94
CA ILE A 327 -5.10 6.43 16.82
C ILE A 327 -3.95 7.36 17.26
N ARG A 328 -4.27 8.43 17.99
CA ARG A 328 -3.28 9.36 18.55
C ARG A 328 -2.41 8.69 19.62
N ALA A 329 -3.04 8.04 20.60
CA ALA A 329 -2.34 7.41 21.71
C ALA A 329 -1.45 6.25 21.28
N ALA A 330 -1.86 5.48 20.25
CA ALA A 330 -1.06 4.39 19.68
C ALA A 330 0.13 4.88 18.85
N GLY A 331 0.19 6.19 18.53
CA GLY A 331 1.30 6.77 17.79
C GLY A 331 1.42 6.28 16.35
N PHE A 332 0.29 5.93 15.71
CA PHE A 332 0.29 5.44 14.32
C PHE A 332 0.63 6.51 13.29
N MET A 333 0.51 7.78 13.68
CA MET A 333 0.80 8.94 12.85
C MET A 333 1.94 9.76 13.44
N GLN A 334 2.70 10.41 12.55
CA GLN A 334 3.74 11.38 12.90
C GLN A 334 3.53 12.64 12.07
N ASP A 335 3.53 13.78 12.71
CA ASP A 335 3.51 15.06 12.03
C ASP A 335 4.88 15.33 11.40
N VAL A 336 4.90 15.59 10.10
CA VAL A 336 6.10 15.84 9.32
C VAL A 336 6.01 17.21 8.65
N ASP A 337 6.94 18.09 8.96
CA ASP A 337 7.04 19.38 8.31
C ASP A 337 7.51 19.24 6.86
N TYR A 338 6.91 20.02 5.97
CA TYR A 338 7.33 20.10 4.57
C TYR A 338 7.23 21.56 4.08
N PRO A 339 8.22 22.06 3.33
CA PRO A 339 8.20 23.43 2.82
C PRO A 339 6.95 23.74 2.00
N GLY A 340 6.33 24.89 2.22
CA GLY A 340 5.13 25.30 1.49
C GLY A 340 3.80 24.71 1.96
N LEU A 341 3.80 23.85 2.99
CA LEU A 341 2.56 23.40 3.63
C LEU A 341 2.08 24.40 4.69
N PRO A 342 0.77 24.62 4.83
CA PRO A 342 0.22 25.51 5.86
C PRO A 342 0.32 24.94 7.29
N LYS A 343 0.56 23.64 7.42
CA LYS A 343 0.73 22.91 8.68
C LYS A 343 1.47 21.58 8.41
N PRO A 344 2.06 20.93 9.44
CA PRO A 344 2.68 19.62 9.32
C PRO A 344 1.74 18.58 8.71
N ALA A 345 2.27 17.69 7.89
CA ALA A 345 1.52 16.60 7.27
C ALA A 345 1.44 15.40 8.24
N PRO A 346 0.23 14.94 8.63
CA PRO A 346 0.08 13.73 9.44
C PRO A 346 0.43 12.51 8.58
N THR A 347 1.60 11.95 8.80
CA THR A 347 2.16 10.85 8.02
C THR A 347 2.06 9.55 8.80
N ALA A 348 1.52 8.49 8.19
CA ALA A 348 1.46 7.17 8.82
C ALA A 348 2.86 6.59 8.99
N ARG A 349 3.16 6.08 10.19
CA ARG A 349 4.40 5.36 10.48
C ARG A 349 4.39 3.96 9.87
N ALA A 350 5.54 3.27 9.91
CA ALA A 350 5.62 1.86 9.56
C ALA A 350 4.55 1.05 10.29
N ALA A 351 3.73 0.31 9.54
CA ALA A 351 2.64 -0.48 10.11
C ALA A 351 3.14 -1.70 10.90
N VAL A 352 4.40 -2.11 10.68
CA VAL A 352 5.07 -3.19 11.41
C VAL A 352 6.14 -2.60 12.30
N ARG A 353 6.13 -2.96 13.58
CA ARG A 353 7.13 -2.55 14.56
C ARG A 353 8.01 -3.74 14.93
N LEU A 354 9.30 -3.63 14.68
CA LEU A 354 10.31 -4.53 15.23
C LEU A 354 10.75 -4.01 16.63
N SER A 355 10.93 -4.91 17.59
CA SER A 355 11.27 -4.54 18.97
C SER A 355 12.65 -3.91 19.10
N GLU A 356 13.63 -4.38 18.32
CA GLU A 356 15.04 -3.96 18.40
C GLU A 356 15.43 -2.96 17.31
N THR A 357 14.82 -3.07 16.12
CA THR A 357 15.14 -2.25 14.95
C THR A 357 13.86 -1.70 14.33
N PRO A 358 13.11 -0.84 15.04
CA PRO A 358 11.82 -0.33 14.55
C PRO A 358 12.01 0.47 13.25
N GLY A 359 11.02 0.36 12.36
CA GLY A 359 10.93 1.26 11.21
C GLY A 359 10.56 2.68 11.66
N GLU A 360 11.28 3.70 11.16
CA GLU A 360 11.12 5.09 11.61
C GLU A 360 11.01 6.06 10.43
N ILE A 361 10.28 7.16 10.64
CA ILE A 361 10.34 8.33 9.77
C ILE A 361 11.42 9.26 10.33
N VAL A 362 12.59 9.25 9.70
CA VAL A 362 13.76 10.04 10.11
C VAL A 362 13.94 11.33 9.29
N SER A 363 13.29 11.40 8.12
CA SER A 363 13.30 12.60 7.29
C SER A 363 11.99 12.78 6.53
N ARG A 364 11.68 14.04 6.23
CA ARG A 364 10.57 14.39 5.37
C ARG A 364 10.80 13.90 3.93
N PRO A 365 9.74 13.84 3.10
CA PRO A 365 9.92 13.72 1.65
C PRO A 365 10.82 14.84 1.11
N PRO A 366 11.66 14.56 0.10
CA PRO A 366 12.57 15.58 -0.44
C PRO A 366 11.84 16.55 -1.38
N THR A 367 12.31 17.80 -1.43
CA THR A 367 11.97 18.70 -2.54
C THR A 367 12.63 18.22 -3.84
N LEU A 368 12.17 18.72 -4.98
CA LEU A 368 12.70 18.29 -6.28
C LEU A 368 14.19 18.62 -6.40
N GLY A 369 14.99 17.61 -6.69
CA GLY A 369 16.44 17.74 -6.90
C GLY A 369 17.25 18.15 -5.67
N GLU A 370 16.66 18.14 -4.48
CA GLU A 370 17.26 18.62 -3.22
C GLU A 370 18.66 18.07 -2.95
N HIS A 371 18.92 16.87 -3.39
CA HIS A 371 20.17 16.17 -3.08
C HIS A 371 21.08 15.96 -4.30
N THR A 372 20.74 16.57 -5.45
CA THR A 372 21.44 16.32 -6.73
C THR A 372 22.93 16.57 -6.60
N ASP A 373 23.33 17.75 -6.14
CA ASP A 373 24.76 18.13 -6.07
C ASP A 373 25.55 17.24 -5.13
N ARG A 374 24.98 16.93 -3.97
CA ARG A 374 25.62 16.08 -2.98
C ARG A 374 25.81 14.65 -3.50
N VAL A 375 24.79 14.07 -4.11
CA VAL A 375 24.87 12.70 -4.65
C VAL A 375 25.88 12.65 -5.81
N LEU A 376 25.91 13.64 -6.68
CA LEU A 376 26.90 13.69 -7.76
C LEU A 376 28.33 13.86 -7.25
N ALA A 377 28.53 14.68 -6.22
CA ALA A 377 29.85 14.79 -5.57
C ALA A 377 30.31 13.45 -4.96
N GLU A 378 29.39 12.70 -4.30
CA GLU A 378 29.65 11.34 -3.81
C GLU A 378 30.06 10.37 -4.95
N LEU A 379 29.60 10.60 -6.20
CA LEU A 379 29.97 9.84 -7.40
C LEU A 379 31.27 10.33 -8.07
N GLY A 380 31.96 11.31 -7.50
CA GLY A 380 33.24 11.84 -7.97
C GLY A 380 33.13 12.93 -9.03
N TYR A 381 31.96 13.59 -9.16
CA TYR A 381 31.86 14.82 -9.98
C TYR A 381 32.29 16.03 -9.14
N ASP A 382 33.17 16.86 -9.67
CA ASP A 382 33.53 18.14 -9.07
C ASP A 382 32.47 19.23 -9.37
N ALA A 383 32.62 20.38 -8.75
CA ALA A 383 31.68 21.47 -8.87
C ALA A 383 31.51 21.95 -10.34
N ASP A 384 32.61 21.99 -11.14
CA ASP A 384 32.59 22.42 -12.53
C ASP A 384 31.84 21.42 -13.41
N ALA A 385 32.05 20.13 -13.21
CA ALA A 385 31.31 19.05 -13.89
C ALA A 385 29.80 19.07 -13.54
N ILE A 386 29.44 19.28 -12.28
CA ILE A 386 28.05 19.44 -11.85
C ILE A 386 27.41 20.67 -12.52
N ALA A 387 28.10 21.80 -12.53
CA ALA A 387 27.63 23.02 -13.20
C ALA A 387 27.41 22.79 -14.69
N ALA A 388 28.34 22.08 -15.37
CA ALA A 388 28.22 21.73 -16.78
C ALA A 388 27.00 20.81 -17.05
N LEU A 389 26.77 19.77 -16.22
CA LEU A 389 25.61 18.92 -16.35
C LEU A 389 24.30 19.72 -16.21
N ARG A 390 24.25 20.67 -15.28
CA ARG A 390 23.09 21.55 -15.08
C ARG A 390 22.88 22.47 -16.28
N LYS A 391 23.93 23.11 -16.77
CA LYS A 391 23.88 23.98 -17.96
C LYS A 391 23.39 23.22 -19.20
N ASN A 392 23.82 21.99 -19.39
CA ASN A 392 23.43 21.13 -20.51
C ASN A 392 22.03 20.50 -20.33
N GLY A 393 21.37 20.77 -19.23
CA GLY A 393 20.04 20.25 -18.92
C GLY A 393 20.03 18.73 -18.75
N ILE A 394 21.04 18.20 -18.07
CA ILE A 394 21.14 16.80 -17.67
C ILE A 394 20.50 16.60 -16.27
N ILE A 395 20.74 17.57 -15.40
CA ILE A 395 20.26 17.58 -14.00
C ILE A 395 19.46 18.84 -13.72
#